data_2586a0100e6ada51ad9cd50b6f4a8f30
#
_entry.id   2586a0100e6ada51ad9cd50b6f4a8f30
#
_cell.length_a   1.000
_cell.length_b   1.000
_cell.length_c   1.000
_cell.angle_alpha   90.00
_cell.angle_beta   90.00
_cell.angle_gamma   90.00
#
_symmetry.space_group_name_H-M   'P 1'
#
loop_
_entity.id
_entity.type
_entity.pdbx_description
1 polymer ?
#
loop_
_entity_poly.entity_id
_entity_poly.type
_entity_poly.pdbx_seq_one_letter_code
_entity_poly.pdbx_strand_id
1 'polypeptide(L)'
;RAIRLINDLNQETLKDWQDPEIQTRIDNYEMAYRMQSSAPELMDLSQENKSTMEMYGAEPGKESFANNCLLARRLVERGTRFIHLYHEGWDHHSNVVGGLKGQCQQTDQASAALLRDLKQRGLLEDTLVIWGGEFGRTAMVESNATLGRKNGRDHHPAAFTMWMAGGGIRKGQTLGETDELGYHVVKDPVHVHDL
;
A
#
# COMPACT_ATOMS: atom_id res chain seq x y z
N ARG A 1 -4.14 32.35 13.69
CA ARG A 1 -5.11 33.37 14.07
C ARG A 1 -6.37 33.31 13.20
N ALA A 2 -6.25 33.30 11.87
CA ALA A 2 -7.40 33.23 10.96
C ALA A 2 -8.30 32.00 11.18
N ILE A 3 -7.71 30.83 11.38
CA ILE A 3 -8.44 29.56 11.58
C ILE A 3 -9.25 29.55 12.87
N ARG A 4 -8.71 30.13 13.99
CA ARG A 4 -9.49 30.25 15.21
C ARG A 4 -10.72 31.14 14.99
N LEU A 5 -10.55 32.26 14.27
CA LEU A 5 -11.67 33.13 13.93
C LEU A 5 -12.72 32.42 13.08
N ILE A 6 -12.30 31.63 12.09
CA ILE A 6 -13.22 30.83 11.26
C ILE A 6 -13.96 29.80 12.11
N ASN A 7 -13.28 29.13 13.02
CA ASN A 7 -13.91 28.17 13.92
C ASN A 7 -14.92 28.86 14.86
N ASP A 8 -14.55 29.99 15.42
CA ASP A 8 -15.46 30.78 16.30
C ASP A 8 -16.74 31.18 15.55
N LEU A 9 -16.61 31.66 14.31
CA LEU A 9 -17.76 32.01 13.45
C LEU A 9 -18.61 30.77 13.10
N ASN A 10 -17.97 29.64 12.78
CA ASN A 10 -18.68 28.41 12.49
C ASN A 10 -19.43 27.86 13.71
N GLN A 11 -18.86 27.99 14.91
CA GLN A 11 -19.50 27.61 16.17
C GLN A 11 -20.72 28.49 16.49
N GLU A 12 -20.66 29.79 16.19
CA GLU A 12 -21.83 30.67 16.31
C GLU A 12 -22.93 30.27 15.33
N THR A 13 -22.57 30.02 14.07
CA THR A 13 -23.52 29.54 13.06
C THR A 13 -24.18 28.23 13.49
N LEU A 14 -23.41 27.29 14.07
CA LEU A 14 -23.93 26.03 14.58
C LEU A 14 -24.96 26.24 15.72
N LYS A 15 -24.71 27.20 16.61
CA LYS A 15 -25.64 27.52 17.70
C LYS A 15 -26.97 28.10 17.20
N ASP A 16 -26.90 28.92 16.14
CA ASP A 16 -28.08 29.56 15.57
C ASP A 16 -28.93 28.60 14.74
N TRP A 17 -28.30 27.76 13.97
CA TRP A 17 -29.01 26.87 13.01
C TRP A 17 -29.25 25.46 13.53
N GLN A 18 -28.50 25.01 14.54
CA GLN A 18 -28.59 23.68 15.17
C GLN A 18 -28.56 22.51 14.17
N ASP A 19 -27.93 22.69 13.01
CA ASP A 19 -27.82 21.68 11.97
C ASP A 19 -26.57 20.80 12.21
N PRO A 20 -26.73 19.49 12.43
CA PRO A 20 -25.60 18.57 12.66
C PRO A 20 -24.59 18.53 11.51
N GLU A 21 -25.01 18.85 10.28
CA GLU A 21 -24.09 18.90 9.14
C GLU A 21 -23.03 20.02 9.29
N ILE A 22 -23.35 21.10 9.97
CA ILE A 22 -22.41 22.20 10.24
C ILE A 22 -21.27 21.69 11.10
N GLN A 23 -21.57 20.91 12.16
CA GLN A 23 -20.51 20.30 12.98
C GLN A 23 -19.62 19.37 12.17
N THR A 24 -20.21 18.53 11.36
CA THR A 24 -19.47 17.60 10.47
C THR A 24 -18.53 18.37 9.53
N ARG A 25 -18.97 19.50 8.98
CA ARG A 25 -18.12 20.36 8.13
C ARG A 25 -16.99 21.01 8.91
N ILE A 26 -17.25 21.50 10.12
CA ILE A 26 -16.21 22.06 11.00
C ILE A 26 -15.12 21.01 11.26
N ASP A 27 -15.51 19.80 11.66
CA ASP A 27 -14.60 18.71 11.97
C ASP A 27 -13.76 18.31 10.73
N ASN A 28 -14.39 18.28 9.56
CA ASN A 28 -13.71 17.99 8.30
C ASN A 28 -12.68 19.08 7.92
N TYR A 29 -13.01 20.36 8.09
CA TYR A 29 -12.06 21.46 7.83
C TYR A 29 -10.91 21.49 8.82
N GLU A 30 -11.18 21.22 10.12
CA GLU A 30 -10.12 21.10 11.12
C GLU A 30 -9.18 19.93 10.82
N MET A 31 -9.74 18.78 10.43
CA MET A 31 -8.96 17.60 10.04
C MET A 31 -8.10 17.92 8.82
N ALA A 32 -8.67 18.49 7.76
CA ALA A 32 -7.95 18.88 6.55
C ALA A 32 -6.80 19.87 6.87
N TYR A 33 -7.03 20.83 7.74
CA TYR A 33 -5.99 21.77 8.17
C TYR A 33 -4.85 21.06 8.94
N ARG A 34 -5.19 20.18 9.89
CA ARG A 34 -4.19 19.41 10.64
C ARG A 34 -3.36 18.55 9.70
N MET A 35 -4.00 17.89 8.71
CA MET A 35 -3.31 17.12 7.68
C MET A 35 -2.34 17.99 6.87
N GLN A 36 -2.80 19.14 6.36
CA GLN A 36 -1.96 20.06 5.59
C GLN A 36 -0.79 20.62 6.40
N SER A 37 -0.99 20.93 7.66
CA SER A 37 0.07 21.47 8.52
C SER A 37 1.13 20.45 8.93
N SER A 38 0.78 19.15 8.97
CA SER A 38 1.70 18.06 9.31
C SER A 38 2.38 17.43 8.08
N ALA A 39 1.82 17.64 6.87
CA ALA A 39 2.33 17.04 5.65
C ALA A 39 3.79 17.40 5.33
N PRO A 40 4.26 18.65 5.45
CA PRO A 40 5.65 18.99 5.16
C PRO A 40 6.65 18.19 6.02
N GLU A 41 6.39 18.07 7.32
CA GLU A 41 7.24 17.30 8.23
C GLU A 41 7.18 15.80 7.91
N LEU A 42 6.00 15.26 7.60
CA LEU A 42 5.84 13.87 7.19
C LEU A 42 6.64 13.54 5.94
N MET A 43 6.57 14.42 4.93
CA MET A 43 7.21 14.23 3.62
C MET A 43 8.72 14.45 3.64
N ASP A 44 9.25 15.14 4.64
CA ASP A 44 10.68 15.40 4.76
C ASP A 44 11.43 14.15 5.24
N LEU A 45 11.90 13.35 4.28
CA LEU A 45 12.70 12.16 4.55
C LEU A 45 14.14 12.48 4.98
N SER A 46 14.60 13.73 4.87
CA SER A 46 15.95 14.12 5.28
C SER A 46 16.19 13.97 6.79
N GLN A 47 15.11 13.87 7.55
CA GLN A 47 15.13 13.65 9.00
C GLN A 47 15.39 12.17 9.38
N GLU A 48 15.31 11.26 8.43
CA GLU A 48 15.60 9.84 8.69
C GLU A 48 17.10 9.60 8.82
N ASN A 49 17.46 8.68 9.69
CA ASN A 49 18.86 8.33 9.83
C ASN A 49 19.39 7.52 8.62
N LYS A 50 20.69 7.57 8.41
CA LYS A 50 21.34 6.94 7.26
C LYS A 50 21.07 5.43 7.18
N SER A 51 21.07 4.73 8.31
CA SER A 51 20.84 3.28 8.33
C SER A 51 19.41 2.91 7.93
N THR A 52 18.42 3.72 8.29
CA THR A 52 17.03 3.55 7.82
C THR A 52 16.93 3.79 6.31
N MET A 53 17.54 4.87 5.82
CA MET A 53 17.55 5.16 4.38
C MET A 53 18.20 4.03 3.56
N GLU A 54 19.34 3.52 4.02
CA GLU A 54 20.04 2.39 3.37
C GLU A 54 19.21 1.10 3.42
N MET A 55 18.54 0.82 4.53
CA MET A 55 17.68 -0.36 4.69
C MET A 55 16.56 -0.39 3.66
N TYR A 56 15.89 0.75 3.43
CA TYR A 56 14.83 0.87 2.43
C TYR A 56 15.37 1.00 0.99
N GLY A 57 16.60 1.43 0.81
CA GLY A 57 17.10 1.91 -0.48
C GLY A 57 16.45 3.24 -0.89
N ALA A 58 16.06 4.04 0.09
CA ALA A 58 15.37 5.31 -0.11
C ALA A 58 16.36 6.46 -0.30
N GLU A 59 16.01 7.43 -1.14
CA GLU A 59 16.83 8.62 -1.39
C GLU A 59 15.94 9.87 -1.31
N PRO A 60 16.25 10.84 -0.42
CA PRO A 60 15.45 12.07 -0.31
C PRO A 60 15.34 12.80 -1.64
N GLY A 61 14.13 13.26 -1.96
CA GLY A 61 13.86 14.03 -3.18
C GLY A 61 13.75 13.21 -4.47
N LYS A 62 13.91 11.88 -4.42
CA LYS A 62 13.65 11.01 -5.57
C LYS A 62 12.29 10.33 -5.44
N GLU A 63 11.57 10.23 -6.54
CA GLU A 63 10.36 9.42 -6.61
C GLU A 63 10.77 7.94 -6.70
N SER A 64 10.32 7.12 -5.74
CA SER A 64 10.60 5.70 -5.73
C SER A 64 9.61 4.93 -4.83
N PHE A 65 9.42 3.65 -5.13
CA PHE A 65 8.67 2.75 -4.26
C PHE A 65 9.30 2.66 -2.85
N ALA A 66 10.62 2.75 -2.76
CA ALA A 66 11.34 2.77 -1.49
C ALA A 66 10.96 3.97 -0.62
N ASN A 67 10.90 5.17 -1.20
CA ASN A 67 10.45 6.37 -0.50
C ASN A 67 8.97 6.25 -0.08
N ASN A 68 8.12 5.67 -0.92
CA ASN A 68 6.72 5.44 -0.59
C ASN A 68 6.55 4.46 0.58
N CYS A 69 7.32 3.38 0.63
CA CYS A 69 7.35 2.46 1.76
C CYS A 69 7.81 3.14 3.06
N LEU A 70 8.83 3.98 2.99
CA LEU A 70 9.31 4.73 4.15
C LEU A 70 8.27 5.76 4.63
N LEU A 71 7.60 6.45 3.71
CA LEU A 71 6.48 7.34 4.05
C LEU A 71 5.30 6.58 4.65
N ALA A 72 5.00 5.37 4.16
CA ALA A 72 3.95 4.52 4.75
C ALA A 72 4.26 4.20 6.22
N ARG A 73 5.51 3.83 6.54
CA ARG A 73 5.92 3.61 7.94
C ARG A 73 5.71 4.86 8.78
N ARG A 74 6.09 6.05 8.28
CA ARG A 74 5.90 7.32 8.98
C ARG A 74 4.42 7.67 9.20
N LEU A 75 3.56 7.32 8.25
CA LEU A 75 2.11 7.45 8.38
C LEU A 75 1.55 6.52 9.46
N VAL A 76 2.02 5.26 9.53
CA VAL A 76 1.65 4.32 10.60
C VAL A 76 2.02 4.88 11.96
N GLU A 77 3.23 5.40 12.14
CA GLU A 77 3.69 6.03 13.39
C GLU A 77 2.80 7.20 13.85
N ARG A 78 2.14 7.86 12.90
CA ARG A 78 1.19 8.96 13.18
C ARG A 78 -0.26 8.51 13.33
N GLY A 79 -0.51 7.19 13.33
CA GLY A 79 -1.83 6.61 13.55
C GLY A 79 -2.74 6.61 12.32
N THR A 80 -2.19 6.73 11.12
CA THR A 80 -2.98 6.56 9.88
C THR A 80 -3.44 5.12 9.79
N ARG A 81 -4.77 4.90 9.74
CA ARG A 81 -5.36 3.57 9.82
C ARG A 81 -5.35 2.78 8.52
N PHE A 82 -5.38 3.47 7.38
CA PHE A 82 -5.38 2.83 6.07
C PHE A 82 -4.41 3.55 5.14
N ILE A 83 -3.46 2.79 4.58
CA ILE A 83 -2.43 3.28 3.68
C ILE A 83 -2.41 2.37 2.47
N HIS A 84 -2.53 2.94 1.29
CA HIS A 84 -2.48 2.19 0.04
C HIS A 84 -1.27 2.64 -0.78
N LEU A 85 -0.37 1.69 -1.08
CA LEU A 85 0.78 1.89 -1.95
C LEU A 85 0.50 1.25 -3.30
N TYR A 86 0.62 2.02 -4.35
CA TYR A 86 0.55 1.52 -5.72
C TYR A 86 1.94 1.41 -6.31
N HIS A 87 2.17 0.33 -7.05
CA HIS A 87 3.35 0.16 -7.88
C HIS A 87 2.92 -0.46 -9.20
N GLU A 88 3.11 0.27 -10.28
CA GLU A 88 2.71 -0.12 -11.63
C GLU A 88 3.78 -0.96 -12.33
N GLY A 89 3.46 -1.45 -13.53
CA GLY A 89 4.44 -2.10 -14.39
C GLY A 89 4.51 -3.63 -14.26
N TRP A 90 3.52 -4.28 -13.63
CA TRP A 90 3.47 -5.74 -13.48
C TRP A 90 2.73 -6.47 -14.61
N ASP A 91 2.16 -5.74 -15.58
CA ASP A 91 1.38 -6.29 -16.69
C ASP A 91 2.28 -6.72 -17.85
N HIS A 92 2.92 -7.87 -17.70
CA HIS A 92 3.92 -8.37 -18.64
C HIS A 92 3.32 -9.31 -19.70
N HIS A 93 2.69 -8.76 -20.72
CA HIS A 93 2.25 -9.50 -21.90
C HIS A 93 3.41 -9.89 -22.85
N SER A 94 4.62 -9.43 -22.57
CA SER A 94 5.85 -9.82 -23.28
C SER A 94 7.04 -9.79 -22.35
N ASN A 95 8.07 -10.61 -22.61
CA ASN A 95 9.33 -10.63 -21.89
C ASN A 95 9.16 -10.67 -20.36
N VAL A 96 8.28 -11.53 -19.85
CA VAL A 96 7.95 -11.59 -18.42
C VAL A 96 9.18 -11.74 -17.53
N VAL A 97 10.18 -12.51 -17.95
CA VAL A 97 11.41 -12.74 -17.15
C VAL A 97 12.20 -11.45 -16.94
N GLY A 98 12.39 -10.67 -18.00
CA GLY A 98 13.10 -9.36 -17.91
C GLY A 98 12.28 -8.34 -17.13
N GLY A 99 10.98 -8.27 -17.40
CA GLY A 99 10.06 -7.36 -16.72
C GLY A 99 9.99 -7.61 -15.22
N LEU A 100 9.74 -8.86 -14.80
CA LEU A 100 9.68 -9.23 -13.38
C LEU A 100 10.98 -8.91 -12.65
N LYS A 101 12.14 -9.19 -13.26
CA LYS A 101 13.42 -8.84 -12.65
C LYS A 101 13.51 -7.35 -12.33
N GLY A 102 13.10 -6.49 -13.26
CA GLY A 102 13.09 -5.04 -13.05
C GLY A 102 12.15 -4.61 -11.92
N GLN A 103 10.93 -5.18 -11.90
CA GLN A 103 9.95 -4.86 -10.85
C GLN A 103 10.40 -5.34 -9.47
N CYS A 104 10.90 -6.58 -9.36
CA CYS A 104 11.44 -7.09 -8.11
C CYS A 104 12.60 -6.24 -7.59
N GLN A 105 13.51 -5.80 -8.45
CA GLN A 105 14.61 -4.90 -8.04
C GLN A 105 14.12 -3.58 -7.44
N GLN A 106 12.97 -3.08 -7.88
CA GLN A 106 12.38 -1.84 -7.36
C GLN A 106 11.62 -2.05 -6.05
N THR A 107 11.04 -3.24 -5.83
CA THR A 107 10.07 -3.46 -4.75
C THR A 107 10.58 -4.33 -3.61
N ASP A 108 11.45 -5.31 -3.86
CA ASP A 108 11.78 -6.36 -2.87
C ASP A 108 12.47 -5.78 -1.63
N GLN A 109 13.50 -4.98 -1.83
CA GLN A 109 14.25 -4.38 -0.72
C GLN A 109 13.35 -3.52 0.15
N ALA A 110 12.55 -2.65 -0.45
CA ALA A 110 11.70 -1.71 0.27
C ALA A 110 10.55 -2.41 1.00
N SER A 111 9.94 -3.44 0.39
CA SER A 111 8.92 -4.26 1.05
C SER A 111 9.48 -5.00 2.26
N ALA A 112 10.63 -5.62 2.12
CA ALA A 112 11.32 -6.30 3.22
C ALA A 112 11.74 -5.32 4.33
N ALA A 113 12.20 -4.13 3.95
CA ALA A 113 12.57 -3.07 4.90
C ALA A 113 11.35 -2.58 5.69
N LEU A 114 10.21 -2.36 5.02
CA LEU A 114 8.97 -1.95 5.69
C LEU A 114 8.56 -2.94 6.78
N LEU A 115 8.53 -4.24 6.49
CA LEU A 115 8.20 -5.26 7.48
C LEU A 115 9.19 -5.30 8.64
N ARG A 116 10.50 -5.19 8.33
CA ARG A 116 11.55 -5.19 9.34
C ARG A 116 11.47 -3.97 10.24
N ASP A 117 11.26 -2.79 9.67
CA ASP A 117 11.17 -1.53 10.41
C ASP A 117 9.93 -1.48 11.30
N LEU A 118 8.75 -1.85 10.77
CA LEU A 118 7.53 -1.98 11.56
C LEU A 118 7.72 -2.96 12.73
N LYS A 119 8.39 -4.10 12.49
CA LYS A 119 8.68 -5.07 13.54
C LYS A 119 9.63 -4.53 14.60
N GLN A 120 10.72 -3.87 14.21
CA GLN A 120 11.71 -3.29 15.12
C GLN A 120 11.11 -2.19 16.00
N ARG A 121 10.13 -1.46 15.50
CA ARG A 121 9.41 -0.39 16.20
C ARG A 121 8.24 -0.91 17.05
N GLY A 122 7.94 -2.20 17.03
CA GLY A 122 6.78 -2.77 17.72
C GLY A 122 5.43 -2.43 17.09
N LEU A 123 5.43 -1.94 15.83
CA LEU A 123 4.22 -1.52 15.13
C LEU A 123 3.58 -2.66 14.32
N LEU A 124 4.34 -3.71 14.00
CA LEU A 124 3.85 -4.79 13.13
C LEU A 124 2.73 -5.62 13.76
N GLU A 125 2.66 -5.67 15.08
CA GLU A 125 1.62 -6.44 15.78
C GLU A 125 0.24 -5.83 15.60
N ASP A 126 0.17 -4.49 15.49
CA ASP A 126 -1.06 -3.72 15.30
C ASP A 126 -1.25 -3.25 13.85
N THR A 127 -0.35 -3.62 12.94
CA THR A 127 -0.38 -3.23 11.54
C THR A 127 -0.44 -4.45 10.64
N LEU A 128 -1.55 -4.64 9.93
CA LEU A 128 -1.65 -5.65 8.88
C LEU A 128 -1.06 -5.10 7.58
N VAL A 129 -0.03 -5.76 7.07
CA VAL A 129 0.56 -5.48 5.76
C VAL A 129 0.07 -6.53 4.78
N ILE A 130 -0.57 -6.10 3.70
CA ILE A 130 -1.08 -6.95 2.61
C ILE A 130 -0.33 -6.60 1.34
N TRP A 131 0.15 -7.60 0.62
CA TRP A 131 0.77 -7.44 -0.68
C TRP A 131 0.12 -8.36 -1.70
N GLY A 132 -0.26 -7.84 -2.85
CA GLY A 132 -0.88 -8.60 -3.91
C GLY A 132 -1.08 -7.78 -5.18
N GLY A 133 -1.52 -8.46 -6.22
CA GLY A 133 -2.01 -7.84 -7.44
C GLY A 133 -3.54 -7.82 -7.49
N GLU A 134 -4.08 -7.19 -8.51
CA GLU A 134 -5.52 -7.08 -8.77
C GLU A 134 -6.17 -8.42 -9.14
N PHE A 135 -5.42 -9.30 -9.79
CA PHE A 135 -5.74 -10.69 -10.14
C PHE A 135 -4.45 -11.45 -10.51
N GLY A 136 -4.59 -12.72 -10.84
CA GLY A 136 -3.48 -13.57 -11.24
C GLY A 136 -3.10 -13.47 -12.71
N ARG A 137 -2.13 -14.26 -13.07
CA ARG A 137 -1.63 -14.42 -14.44
C ARG A 137 -1.67 -15.87 -14.84
N THR A 138 -1.83 -16.14 -16.15
CA THR A 138 -1.86 -17.52 -16.65
C THR A 138 -0.58 -18.27 -16.30
N ALA A 139 -0.72 -19.55 -15.94
CA ALA A 139 0.42 -20.44 -15.77
C ALA A 139 1.13 -20.73 -17.11
N MET A 140 0.40 -20.64 -18.22
CA MET A 140 0.92 -20.82 -19.57
C MET A 140 1.57 -19.54 -20.10
N VAL A 141 2.54 -19.71 -20.97
CA VAL A 141 3.20 -18.60 -21.68
C VAL A 141 2.25 -17.99 -22.69
N GLU A 142 2.07 -16.69 -22.63
CA GLU A 142 1.40 -15.94 -23.68
C GLU A 142 2.36 -15.68 -24.83
N SER A 143 1.92 -16.06 -26.04
CA SER A 143 2.57 -15.70 -27.31
C SER A 143 1.48 -15.45 -28.35
N ASN A 144 1.42 -14.23 -28.87
CA ASN A 144 0.43 -13.81 -29.87
C ASN A 144 1.10 -12.94 -30.92
N ALA A 145 1.33 -13.53 -32.10
CA ALA A 145 2.03 -12.85 -33.20
C ALA A 145 1.26 -11.62 -33.71
N THR A 146 -0.08 -11.68 -33.73
CA THR A 146 -0.94 -10.58 -34.19
C THR A 146 -0.82 -9.35 -33.28
N LEU A 147 -0.68 -9.56 -31.98
CA LEU A 147 -0.52 -8.51 -30.97
C LEU A 147 0.95 -8.18 -30.68
N GLY A 148 1.89 -8.83 -31.36
CA GLY A 148 3.32 -8.67 -31.11
C GLY A 148 3.78 -9.18 -29.73
N ARG A 149 2.98 -10.01 -29.07
CA ARG A 149 3.26 -10.52 -27.72
C ARG A 149 4.12 -11.78 -27.79
N LYS A 150 5.17 -11.85 -26.95
CA LYS A 150 6.07 -13.01 -26.91
C LYS A 150 6.63 -13.22 -25.51
N ASN A 151 6.53 -14.44 -25.02
CA ASN A 151 7.03 -14.82 -23.69
C ASN A 151 6.43 -13.97 -22.55
N GLY A 152 5.15 -13.70 -22.62
CA GLY A 152 4.37 -12.99 -21.60
C GLY A 152 3.51 -13.90 -20.75
N ARG A 153 2.65 -13.31 -19.96
CA ARG A 153 1.56 -13.92 -19.20
C ARG A 153 0.29 -13.13 -19.43
N ASP A 154 -0.81 -13.82 -19.69
CA ASP A 154 -2.11 -13.18 -19.81
C ASP A 154 -2.80 -13.06 -18.44
N HIS A 155 -3.87 -12.27 -18.38
CA HIS A 155 -4.70 -12.11 -17.19
C HIS A 155 -5.41 -13.41 -16.82
N HIS A 156 -5.46 -13.71 -15.53
CA HIS A 156 -6.13 -14.93 -15.04
C HIS A 156 -6.74 -14.70 -13.65
N PRO A 157 -8.03 -14.34 -13.56
CA PRO A 157 -8.65 -14.02 -12.29
C PRO A 157 -9.03 -15.23 -11.43
N ALA A 158 -8.99 -16.46 -11.99
CA ALA A 158 -9.48 -17.66 -11.31
C ALA A 158 -8.55 -18.20 -10.21
N ALA A 159 -7.27 -17.81 -10.21
CA ALA A 159 -6.31 -18.19 -9.17
C ALA A 159 -5.19 -17.16 -9.05
N PHE A 160 -4.92 -16.68 -7.85
CA PHE A 160 -3.79 -15.80 -7.56
C PHE A 160 -3.42 -15.89 -6.08
N THR A 161 -2.25 -15.41 -5.74
CA THR A 161 -1.70 -15.45 -4.38
C THR A 161 -1.51 -14.03 -3.85
N MET A 162 -1.87 -13.84 -2.60
CA MET A 162 -1.51 -12.66 -1.80
C MET A 162 -0.72 -13.10 -0.59
N TRP A 163 0.15 -12.25 -0.06
CA TRP A 163 0.74 -12.52 1.24
C TRP A 163 0.40 -11.42 2.23
N MET A 164 0.38 -11.78 3.51
CA MET A 164 0.06 -10.90 4.61
C MET A 164 1.06 -11.06 5.74
N ALA A 165 1.31 -9.98 6.46
CA ALA A 165 2.17 -9.99 7.64
C ALA A 165 1.67 -9.00 8.70
N GLY A 166 1.87 -9.34 9.97
CA GLY A 166 1.45 -8.48 11.10
C GLY A 166 -0.03 -8.58 11.44
N GLY A 167 -0.56 -7.62 12.19
CA GLY A 167 -1.99 -7.47 12.48
C GLY A 167 -2.69 -8.73 13.03
N GLY A 168 -1.99 -9.59 13.80
CA GLY A 168 -2.55 -10.83 14.36
C GLY A 168 -2.58 -12.03 13.39
N ILE A 169 -2.09 -11.91 12.16
CA ILE A 169 -1.99 -13.03 11.21
C ILE A 169 -1.11 -14.15 11.76
N ARG A 170 -1.59 -15.40 11.66
CA ARG A 170 -0.78 -16.58 12.00
C ARG A 170 0.41 -16.71 11.05
N LYS A 171 1.60 -16.76 11.64
CA LYS A 171 2.85 -16.85 10.87
C LYS A 171 3.06 -18.25 10.28
N GLY A 172 3.70 -18.30 9.10
CA GLY A 172 4.17 -19.55 8.49
C GLY A 172 3.06 -20.47 7.99
N GLN A 173 1.90 -19.90 7.64
CA GLN A 173 0.79 -20.65 7.06
C GLN A 173 0.61 -20.32 5.60
N THR A 174 0.19 -21.32 4.83
CA THR A 174 -0.36 -21.15 3.49
C THR A 174 -1.80 -21.65 3.53
N LEU A 175 -2.73 -20.87 3.04
CA LEU A 175 -4.14 -21.21 2.92
C LEU A 175 -4.48 -21.31 1.43
N GLY A 176 -5.20 -22.37 1.06
CA GLY A 176 -5.57 -22.64 -0.32
C GLY A 176 -4.51 -23.38 -1.10
N GLU A 177 -4.96 -24.15 -2.09
CA GLU A 177 -4.10 -24.88 -3.02
C GLU A 177 -4.67 -24.74 -4.44
N THR A 178 -3.79 -24.66 -5.43
CA THR A 178 -4.17 -24.71 -6.84
C THR A 178 -4.03 -26.14 -7.39
N ASP A 179 -4.62 -26.38 -8.56
CA ASP A 179 -4.34 -27.57 -9.34
C ASP A 179 -2.85 -27.64 -9.76
N GLU A 180 -2.44 -28.76 -10.34
CA GLU A 180 -1.05 -29.03 -10.76
C GLU A 180 -0.52 -28.00 -11.78
N LEU A 181 -1.42 -27.34 -12.51
CA LEU A 181 -1.08 -26.33 -13.50
C LEU A 181 -1.05 -24.92 -12.92
N GLY A 182 -1.48 -24.73 -11.65
CA GLY A 182 -1.65 -23.39 -11.05
C GLY A 182 -2.78 -22.58 -11.69
N TYR A 183 -3.78 -23.25 -12.26
CA TYR A 183 -4.82 -22.60 -13.06
C TYR A 183 -6.13 -22.38 -12.30
N HIS A 184 -6.54 -23.34 -11.46
CA HIS A 184 -7.73 -23.19 -10.62
C HIS A 184 -7.42 -23.44 -9.15
N VAL A 185 -8.11 -22.73 -8.28
CA VAL A 185 -8.09 -23.06 -6.83
C VAL A 185 -8.93 -24.31 -6.62
N VAL A 186 -8.35 -25.35 -6.02
CA VAL A 186 -9.00 -26.66 -5.80
C VAL A 186 -9.23 -26.98 -4.33
N LYS A 187 -8.62 -26.23 -3.41
CA LYS A 187 -8.79 -26.43 -1.97
C LYS A 187 -8.76 -25.10 -1.22
N ASP A 188 -9.62 -24.99 -0.22
CA ASP A 188 -9.73 -23.85 0.69
C ASP A 188 -9.69 -22.48 -0.03
N PRO A 189 -10.63 -22.24 -0.98
CA PRO A 189 -10.67 -20.98 -1.71
C PRO A 189 -10.95 -19.82 -0.77
N VAL A 190 -10.21 -18.72 -0.94
CA VAL A 190 -10.47 -17.45 -0.24
C VAL A 190 -11.06 -16.47 -1.24
N HIS A 191 -12.26 -15.98 -0.94
CA HIS A 191 -12.91 -14.98 -1.78
C HIS A 191 -12.41 -13.58 -1.42
N VAL A 192 -12.43 -12.67 -2.39
CA VAL A 192 -11.99 -11.27 -2.16
C VAL A 192 -12.74 -10.57 -1.02
N HIS A 193 -13.96 -10.99 -0.73
CA HIS A 193 -14.75 -10.46 0.42
C HIS A 193 -14.40 -11.11 1.76
N ASP A 194 -13.50 -12.09 1.79
CA ASP A 194 -13.02 -12.72 3.03
C ASP A 194 -11.78 -12.00 3.59
N LEU A 195 -11.26 -11.02 2.83
CA LEU A 195 -10.15 -10.13 3.21
C LEU A 195 -10.68 -8.88 3.89
#